data_cf4255392bd866add532de09383a7f70
#
_entry.id   cf4255392bd866add532de09383a7f70
#
_cell.length_a   1.000
_cell.length_b   1.000
_cell.length_c   1.000
_cell.angle_alpha   90.00
_cell.angle_beta   90.00
_cell.angle_gamma   90.00
#
_symmetry.space_group_name_H-M   'P 1'
#
loop_
_entity.id
_entity.type
_entity.pdbx_description
1 polymer ?
#
loop_
_entity_poly.entity_id
_entity_poly.type
_entity_poly.pdbx_seq_one_letter_code
_entity_poly.pdbx_strand_id
1 'polypeptide(L)'
;MKAEMEADNKVWDIPVGTSPVFGNNKDPILPIVEFSEFQCPYCARIAPVIHDLMNKHKDEIKFVFKHFPLSFHKDAPGAAAASMAAQAQGKFWEYRYALADKNRELTPETFKKVAKDIGLDMAKFEKDMVLDSAKQARINEDFQLGAKVGVQGTPNFYINGKRQDRFSPDLVEKLLKEAKEKKK
;
A
#
# COMPACT_ATOMS: atom_id res chain seq x y z
N MET A 1 -25.75 -11.78 -3.17
CA MET A 1 -24.96 -13.02 -2.96
C MET A 1 -24.30 -13.53 -4.25
N LYS A 2 -25.06 -13.88 -5.32
CA LYS A 2 -24.43 -14.44 -6.54
C LYS A 2 -23.53 -13.44 -7.27
N ALA A 3 -23.93 -12.18 -7.39
CA ALA A 3 -23.13 -11.12 -8.03
C ALA A 3 -21.88 -10.75 -7.20
N GLU A 4 -21.98 -10.81 -5.86
CA GLU A 4 -20.82 -10.58 -4.97
C GLU A 4 -19.82 -11.73 -5.05
N MET A 5 -20.30 -12.97 -5.10
CA MET A 5 -19.45 -14.13 -5.29
C MET A 5 -18.77 -14.15 -6.68
N GLU A 6 -19.46 -13.65 -7.72
CA GLU A 6 -18.87 -13.52 -9.05
C GLU A 6 -17.80 -12.44 -9.10
N ALA A 7 -17.98 -11.33 -8.36
CA ALA A 7 -16.99 -10.25 -8.23
C ALA A 7 -15.72 -10.72 -7.49
N ASP A 8 -15.89 -11.55 -6.45
CA ASP A 8 -14.77 -12.04 -5.65
C ASP A 8 -13.91 -13.09 -6.38
N ASN A 9 -14.47 -13.74 -7.41
CA ASN A 9 -13.73 -14.70 -8.22
C ASN A 9 -13.07 -14.07 -9.45
N LYS A 10 -13.33 -12.80 -9.73
CA LYS A 10 -12.76 -12.13 -10.88
C LYS A 10 -11.27 -11.87 -10.68
N VAL A 11 -10.49 -12.16 -11.72
CA VAL A 11 -9.07 -11.81 -11.77
C VAL A 11 -8.92 -10.46 -12.47
N TRP A 12 -8.41 -9.49 -11.73
CA TRP A 12 -8.17 -8.14 -12.24
C TRP A 12 -6.73 -7.98 -12.67
N ASP A 13 -6.52 -7.24 -13.74
CA ASP A 13 -5.20 -6.74 -14.10
C ASP A 13 -5.01 -5.37 -13.42
N ILE A 14 -4.14 -5.33 -12.42
CA ILE A 14 -3.86 -4.11 -11.66
C ILE A 14 -2.42 -3.69 -11.99
N PRO A 15 -2.23 -2.70 -12.89
CA PRO A 15 -0.89 -2.31 -13.29
C PRO A 15 -0.12 -1.68 -12.12
N VAL A 16 1.16 -2.02 -12.02
CA VAL A 16 2.05 -1.42 -11.02
C VAL A 16 2.23 0.08 -11.26
N GLY A 17 2.44 0.48 -12.52
CA GLY A 17 2.70 1.88 -12.84
C GLY A 17 3.89 2.42 -12.06
N THR A 18 3.72 3.58 -11.45
CA THR A 18 4.73 4.22 -10.60
C THR A 18 4.55 3.93 -9.10
N SER A 19 3.71 2.97 -8.75
CA SER A 19 3.46 2.58 -7.36
C SER A 19 4.69 2.02 -6.68
N PRO A 20 4.83 2.21 -5.34
CA PRO A 20 5.91 1.56 -4.60
C PRO A 20 5.76 0.04 -4.66
N VAL A 21 6.88 -0.64 -4.88
CA VAL A 21 6.95 -2.10 -4.92
C VAL A 21 7.97 -2.57 -3.89
N PHE A 22 7.59 -3.55 -3.09
CA PHE A 22 8.50 -4.28 -2.22
C PHE A 22 8.66 -5.72 -2.70
N GLY A 23 9.89 -6.23 -2.61
CA GLY A 23 10.19 -7.62 -2.86
C GLY A 23 10.56 -7.94 -4.31
N ASN A 24 10.17 -9.12 -4.76
CA ASN A 24 10.56 -9.61 -6.09
C ASN A 24 9.62 -9.07 -7.18
N ASN A 25 10.10 -8.08 -7.91
CA ASN A 25 9.33 -7.45 -9.00
C ASN A 25 9.46 -8.19 -10.35
N LYS A 26 10.45 -9.06 -10.50
CA LYS A 26 10.71 -9.73 -11.78
C LYS A 26 9.91 -11.03 -11.96
N ASP A 27 10.00 -11.91 -10.98
CA ASP A 27 9.39 -13.23 -11.03
C ASP A 27 8.83 -13.62 -9.66
N PRO A 28 7.80 -12.90 -9.19
CA PRO A 28 7.22 -13.21 -7.88
C PRO A 28 6.42 -14.50 -7.92
N ILE A 29 6.49 -15.25 -6.83
CA ILE A 29 5.61 -16.40 -6.61
C ILE A 29 4.20 -15.92 -6.28
N LEU A 30 4.10 -14.83 -5.49
CA LEU A 30 2.82 -14.32 -5.04
C LEU A 30 2.77 -12.79 -5.15
N PRO A 31 2.13 -12.25 -6.19
CA PRO A 31 1.89 -10.81 -6.29
C PRO A 31 0.70 -10.39 -5.42
N ILE A 32 0.91 -9.34 -4.63
CA ILE A 32 -0.08 -8.77 -3.71
C ILE A 32 -0.20 -7.27 -3.98
N VAL A 33 -1.42 -6.76 -4.07
CA VAL A 33 -1.70 -5.32 -4.16
C VAL A 33 -2.56 -4.92 -2.96
N GLU A 34 -2.17 -3.86 -2.29
CA GLU A 34 -2.95 -3.26 -1.21
C GLU A 34 -3.43 -1.87 -1.61
N PHE A 35 -4.74 -1.62 -1.52
CA PHE A 35 -5.32 -0.28 -1.53
C PHE A 35 -5.48 0.20 -0.10
N SER A 36 -4.84 1.30 0.25
CA SER A 36 -4.73 1.71 1.65
C SER A 36 -4.52 3.22 1.76
N GLU A 37 -4.56 3.73 3.00
CA GLU A 37 -4.28 5.11 3.32
C GLU A 37 -3.81 5.22 4.78
N PHE A 38 -3.25 6.37 5.16
CA PHE A 38 -2.48 6.49 6.41
C PHE A 38 -3.29 6.89 7.64
N GLN A 39 -4.50 7.44 7.45
CA GLN A 39 -5.35 7.86 8.56
C GLN A 39 -6.25 6.73 9.08
N CYS A 40 -6.57 5.76 8.25
CA CYS A 40 -7.40 4.62 8.58
C CYS A 40 -6.78 3.79 9.71
N PRO A 41 -7.50 3.61 10.86
CA PRO A 41 -6.94 2.86 12.00
C PRO A 41 -6.60 1.41 11.65
N TYR A 42 -7.40 0.77 10.84
CA TYR A 42 -7.17 -0.62 10.44
C TYR A 42 -5.94 -0.75 9.53
N CYS A 43 -5.77 0.20 8.60
CA CYS A 43 -4.57 0.27 7.76
C CYS A 43 -3.30 0.47 8.60
N ALA A 44 -3.38 1.33 9.60
CA ALA A 44 -2.26 1.59 10.51
C ALA A 44 -1.88 0.34 11.31
N ARG A 45 -2.88 -0.39 11.81
CA ARG A 45 -2.63 -1.61 12.61
C ARG A 45 -2.01 -2.73 11.79
N ILE A 46 -2.38 -2.88 10.53
CA ILE A 46 -1.87 -3.96 9.69
C ILE A 46 -0.49 -3.65 9.10
N ALA A 47 -0.08 -2.40 9.05
CA ALA A 47 1.19 -2.01 8.43
C ALA A 47 2.41 -2.72 9.03
N PRO A 48 2.60 -2.82 10.36
CA PRO A 48 3.71 -3.58 10.92
C PRO A 48 3.63 -5.08 10.64
N VAL A 49 2.43 -5.65 10.60
CA VAL A 49 2.22 -7.05 10.25
C VAL A 49 2.68 -7.33 8.82
N ILE A 50 2.32 -6.44 7.89
CA ILE A 50 2.74 -6.52 6.49
C ILE A 50 4.26 -6.35 6.37
N HIS A 51 4.83 -5.41 7.11
CA HIS A 51 6.28 -5.18 7.13
C HIS A 51 7.06 -6.45 7.48
N ASP A 52 6.65 -7.13 8.55
CA ASP A 52 7.30 -8.37 8.99
C ASP A 52 7.12 -9.49 7.95
N LEU A 53 5.92 -9.62 7.41
CA LEU A 53 5.61 -10.61 6.39
C LEU A 53 6.43 -10.41 5.11
N MET A 54 6.54 -9.17 4.65
CA MET A 54 7.32 -8.82 3.46
C MET A 54 8.80 -9.13 3.66
N ASN A 55 9.36 -8.78 4.81
CA ASN A 55 10.77 -9.05 5.10
C ASN A 55 11.07 -10.54 5.17
N LYS A 56 10.14 -11.34 5.66
CA LYS A 56 10.26 -12.79 5.71
C LYS A 56 10.26 -13.42 4.31
N HIS A 57 9.51 -12.86 3.37
CA HIS A 57 9.27 -13.44 2.04
C HIS A 57 9.66 -12.52 0.88
N LYS A 58 10.65 -11.65 1.08
CA LYS A 58 11.04 -10.63 0.11
C LYS A 58 11.43 -11.18 -1.27
N ASP A 59 11.94 -12.41 -1.33
CA ASP A 59 12.36 -13.04 -2.59
C ASP A 59 11.21 -13.74 -3.32
N GLU A 60 10.08 -13.92 -2.65
CA GLU A 60 8.95 -14.69 -3.15
C GLU A 60 7.72 -13.82 -3.45
N ILE A 61 7.52 -12.77 -2.66
CA ILE A 61 6.38 -11.86 -2.75
C ILE A 61 6.74 -10.62 -3.55
N LYS A 62 5.79 -10.14 -4.33
CA LYS A 62 5.77 -8.78 -4.85
C LYS A 62 4.61 -8.06 -4.18
N PHE A 63 4.90 -7.02 -3.42
CA PHE A 63 3.89 -6.23 -2.72
C PHE A 63 3.82 -4.82 -3.29
N VAL A 64 2.63 -4.40 -3.73
CA VAL A 64 2.40 -3.08 -4.36
C VAL A 64 1.42 -2.30 -3.50
N PHE A 65 1.74 -1.03 -3.23
CA PHE A 65 0.87 -0.12 -2.50
C PHE A 65 0.15 0.84 -3.46
N LYS A 66 -1.17 0.93 -3.34
CA LYS A 66 -2.01 1.87 -4.08
C LYS A 66 -2.71 2.81 -3.10
N HIS A 67 -2.68 4.10 -3.39
CA HIS A 67 -3.33 5.12 -2.56
C HIS A 67 -4.85 5.08 -2.74
N PHE A 68 -5.56 4.96 -1.63
CA PHE A 68 -7.01 5.01 -1.62
C PHE A 68 -7.52 5.80 -0.42
N PRO A 69 -7.29 7.14 -0.38
CA PRO A 69 -7.73 7.97 0.73
C PRO A 69 -9.25 8.03 0.77
N LEU A 70 -9.83 7.67 1.91
CA LEU A 70 -11.28 7.75 2.12
C LEU A 70 -11.71 9.20 2.31
N SER A 71 -12.86 9.57 1.77
CA SER A 71 -13.33 10.96 1.72
C SER A 71 -13.52 11.61 3.09
N PHE A 72 -13.82 10.81 4.11
CA PHE A 72 -13.99 11.28 5.49
C PHE A 72 -12.69 11.33 6.31
N HIS A 73 -11.57 10.90 5.75
CA HIS A 73 -10.24 11.03 6.34
C HIS A 73 -9.49 12.21 5.73
N LYS A 74 -9.74 13.40 6.26
CA LYS A 74 -9.26 14.67 5.68
C LYS A 74 -7.74 14.81 5.61
N ASP A 75 -7.01 14.11 6.48
CA ASP A 75 -5.54 14.17 6.52
C ASP A 75 -4.87 13.07 5.69
N ALA A 76 -5.65 12.13 5.14
CA ALA A 76 -5.12 11.04 4.33
C ALA A 76 -4.44 11.51 3.04
N PRO A 77 -4.97 12.48 2.27
CA PRO A 77 -4.28 12.97 1.07
C PRO A 77 -2.92 13.61 1.36
N GLY A 78 -2.82 14.41 2.43
CA GLY A 78 -1.54 15.01 2.85
C GLY A 78 -0.50 13.97 3.23
N ALA A 79 -0.92 12.95 3.96
CA ALA A 79 -0.06 11.82 4.32
C ALA A 79 0.37 11.03 3.09
N ALA A 80 -0.52 10.81 2.13
CA ALA A 80 -0.18 10.18 0.86
C ALA A 80 0.90 10.97 0.12
N ALA A 81 0.76 12.30 0.03
CA ALA A 81 1.77 13.16 -0.59
C ALA A 81 3.12 13.07 0.13
N ALA A 82 3.13 13.05 1.46
CA ALA A 82 4.35 12.87 2.24
C ALA A 82 5.01 11.51 1.96
N SER A 83 4.23 10.44 1.86
CA SER A 83 4.75 9.11 1.51
C SER A 83 5.35 9.08 0.10
N MET A 84 4.80 9.83 -0.83
CA MET A 84 5.34 9.96 -2.19
C MET A 84 6.69 10.69 -2.16
N ALA A 85 6.87 11.68 -1.28
CA ALA A 85 8.16 12.33 -1.07
C ALA A 85 9.21 11.36 -0.55
N ALA A 86 8.84 10.47 0.37
CA ALA A 86 9.71 9.40 0.84
C ALA A 86 10.04 8.40 -0.27
N GLN A 87 9.05 8.06 -1.09
CA GLN A 87 9.24 7.20 -2.27
C GLN A 87 10.28 7.78 -3.23
N ALA A 88 10.24 9.09 -3.46
CA ALA A 88 11.21 9.77 -4.33
C ALA A 88 12.66 9.63 -3.85
N GLN A 89 12.86 9.33 -2.58
CA GLN A 89 14.16 9.05 -1.97
C GLN A 89 14.42 7.55 -1.72
N GLY A 90 13.57 6.68 -2.28
CA GLY A 90 13.72 5.23 -2.18
C GLY A 90 13.36 4.64 -0.82
N LYS A 91 12.61 5.37 0.01
CA LYS A 91 12.28 4.96 1.39
C LYS A 91 10.80 4.97 1.72
N PHE A 92 9.96 4.62 0.74
CA PHE A 92 8.51 4.54 0.96
C PHE A 92 8.15 3.57 2.09
N TRP A 93 8.71 2.36 2.09
CA TRP A 93 8.32 1.31 3.02
C TRP A 93 8.75 1.61 4.45
N GLU A 94 9.95 2.15 4.62
CA GLU A 94 10.45 2.63 5.92
C GLU A 94 9.56 3.77 6.45
N TYR A 95 9.18 4.70 5.56
CA TYR A 95 8.31 5.83 5.91
C TYR A 95 6.93 5.35 6.30
N ARG A 96 6.34 4.45 5.53
CA ARG A 96 5.03 3.85 5.82
C ARG A 96 5.03 3.18 7.19
N TYR A 97 6.03 2.35 7.46
CA TYR A 97 6.15 1.65 8.73
C TYR A 97 6.26 2.63 9.90
N ALA A 98 7.12 3.64 9.77
CA ALA A 98 7.34 4.64 10.82
C ALA A 98 6.12 5.55 11.03
N LEU A 99 5.34 5.82 9.99
CA LEU A 99 4.15 6.67 10.08
C LEU A 99 2.93 5.94 10.65
N ALA A 100 2.92 4.61 10.65
CA ALA A 100 1.74 3.81 10.99
C ALA A 100 1.18 4.09 12.39
N ASP A 101 2.04 4.26 13.39
CA ASP A 101 1.62 4.54 14.76
C ASP A 101 1.23 6.01 15.01
N LYS A 102 1.35 6.87 13.98
CA LYS A 102 1.02 8.29 14.01
C LYS A 102 -0.30 8.63 13.31
N ASN A 103 -1.14 7.65 13.06
CA ASN A 103 -2.35 7.83 12.24
C ASN A 103 -3.36 8.84 12.82
N ARG A 104 -3.24 9.20 14.08
CA ARG A 104 -4.07 10.23 14.74
C ARG A 104 -3.42 11.61 14.79
N GLU A 105 -2.18 11.73 14.33
CA GLU A 105 -1.36 12.93 14.41
C GLU A 105 -0.76 13.29 13.05
N LEU A 106 -1.57 13.20 11.99
CA LEU A 106 -1.10 13.40 10.60
C LEU A 106 -1.02 14.88 10.25
N THR A 107 -0.05 15.56 10.83
CA THR A 107 0.27 16.97 10.60
C THR A 107 1.56 17.11 9.79
N PRO A 108 1.79 18.27 9.13
CA PRO A 108 3.08 18.52 8.46
C PRO A 108 4.30 18.33 9.38
N GLU A 109 4.20 18.70 10.65
CA GLU A 109 5.26 18.51 11.63
C GLU A 109 5.58 17.03 11.84
N THR A 110 4.55 16.19 11.95
CA THR A 110 4.70 14.75 12.09
C THR A 110 5.34 14.16 10.84
N PHE A 111 4.92 14.57 9.66
CA PHE A 111 5.50 14.10 8.40
C PHE A 111 7.00 14.40 8.33
N LYS A 112 7.41 15.60 8.74
CA LYS A 112 8.82 16.01 8.77
C LYS A 112 9.61 15.25 9.83
N LYS A 113 9.03 15.07 11.01
CA LYS A 113 9.69 14.31 12.09
C LYS A 113 9.99 12.88 11.66
N VAL A 114 9.01 12.20 11.09
CA VAL A 114 9.18 10.82 10.60
C VAL A 114 10.26 10.77 9.51
N ALA A 115 10.24 11.71 8.57
CA ALA A 115 11.25 11.80 7.52
C ALA A 115 12.65 11.97 8.07
N LYS A 116 12.81 12.84 9.06
CA LYS A 116 14.10 13.07 9.73
C LYS A 116 14.57 11.82 10.47
N ASP A 117 13.66 11.17 11.20
CA ASP A 117 13.98 9.98 12.00
C ASP A 117 14.47 8.81 11.13
N ILE A 118 13.97 8.68 9.90
CA ILE A 118 14.43 7.64 8.97
C ILE A 118 15.60 8.09 8.07
N GLY A 119 16.11 9.29 8.26
CA GLY A 119 17.31 9.77 7.59
C GLY A 119 17.14 10.32 6.19
N LEU A 120 15.96 10.86 5.86
CA LEU A 120 15.74 11.50 4.54
C LEU A 120 16.45 12.84 4.44
N ASP A 121 16.79 13.24 3.20
CA ASP A 121 17.19 14.61 2.88
C ASP A 121 15.99 15.53 3.14
N MET A 122 16.08 16.37 4.18
CA MET A 122 14.95 17.18 4.64
C MET A 122 14.61 18.31 3.69
N ALA A 123 15.61 18.94 3.06
CA ALA A 123 15.37 19.99 2.08
C ALA A 123 14.55 19.48 0.89
N LYS A 124 14.92 18.31 0.37
CA LYS A 124 14.19 17.63 -0.69
C LYS A 124 12.81 17.15 -0.22
N PHE A 125 12.72 16.56 0.97
CA PHE A 125 11.46 16.06 1.52
C PHE A 125 10.43 17.19 1.70
N GLU A 126 10.82 18.31 2.30
CA GLU A 126 9.93 19.46 2.53
C GLU A 126 9.38 20.04 1.23
N LYS A 127 10.19 20.05 0.18
CA LYS A 127 9.77 20.46 -1.15
C LYS A 127 8.78 19.46 -1.76
N ASP A 128 9.09 18.18 -1.66
CA ASP A 128 8.33 17.10 -2.32
C ASP A 128 7.07 16.69 -1.57
N MET A 129 6.95 16.98 -0.27
CA MET A 129 5.80 16.57 0.53
C MET A 129 4.52 17.39 0.27
N VAL A 130 4.63 18.49 -0.45
CA VAL A 130 3.48 19.36 -0.74
C VAL A 130 2.48 18.62 -1.60
N LEU A 131 1.20 18.65 -1.18
CA LEU A 131 0.10 18.09 -1.96
C LEU A 131 -0.26 19.04 -3.10
N ASP A 132 0.52 19.01 -4.16
CA ASP A 132 0.31 19.80 -5.36
C ASP A 132 -0.63 19.10 -6.36
N SER A 133 -0.91 19.74 -7.49
CA SER A 133 -1.81 19.19 -8.50
C SER A 133 -1.30 17.88 -9.10
N ALA A 134 0.00 17.72 -9.25
CA ALA A 134 0.61 16.51 -9.79
C ALA A 134 0.41 15.31 -8.83
N LYS A 135 0.65 15.51 -7.54
CA LYS A 135 0.42 14.47 -6.53
C LYS A 135 -1.06 14.14 -6.37
N GLN A 136 -1.92 15.16 -6.40
CA GLN A 136 -3.37 14.94 -6.36
C GLN A 136 -3.83 14.09 -7.55
N ALA A 137 -3.32 14.36 -8.75
CA ALA A 137 -3.63 13.58 -9.94
C ALA A 137 -3.14 12.14 -9.81
N ARG A 138 -1.95 11.94 -9.24
CA ARG A 138 -1.38 10.61 -9.00
C ARG A 138 -2.21 9.81 -7.99
N ILE A 139 -2.64 10.45 -6.91
CA ILE A 139 -3.52 9.83 -5.90
C ILE A 139 -4.87 9.47 -6.53
N ASN A 140 -5.45 10.37 -7.33
CA ASN A 140 -6.71 10.13 -8.02
C ASN A 140 -6.62 8.96 -9.01
N GLU A 141 -5.50 8.78 -9.68
CA GLU A 141 -5.27 7.64 -10.57
C GLU A 141 -5.42 6.31 -9.82
N ASP A 142 -4.79 6.19 -8.66
CA ASP A 142 -4.93 5.01 -7.81
C ASP A 142 -6.36 4.85 -7.28
N PHE A 143 -6.98 5.94 -6.87
CA PHE A 143 -8.35 5.94 -6.35
C PHE A 143 -9.34 5.46 -7.42
N GLN A 144 -9.23 5.96 -8.64
CA GLN A 144 -10.09 5.55 -9.76
C GLN A 144 -9.86 4.08 -10.13
N LEU A 145 -8.62 3.63 -10.10
CA LEU A 145 -8.30 2.22 -10.31
C LEU A 145 -8.95 1.35 -9.23
N GLY A 146 -8.84 1.73 -7.97
CA GLY A 146 -9.48 1.03 -6.85
C GLY A 146 -11.00 0.95 -7.02
N ALA A 147 -11.64 2.05 -7.37
CA ALA A 147 -13.08 2.07 -7.63
C ALA A 147 -13.46 1.11 -8.76
N LYS A 148 -12.67 1.10 -9.84
CA LYS A 148 -12.89 0.22 -11.00
C LYS A 148 -12.81 -1.27 -10.62
N VAL A 149 -11.88 -1.65 -9.76
CA VAL A 149 -11.68 -3.05 -9.36
C VAL A 149 -12.48 -3.46 -8.13
N GLY A 150 -13.35 -2.60 -7.64
CA GLY A 150 -14.32 -2.93 -6.61
C GLY A 150 -13.92 -2.64 -5.17
N VAL A 151 -12.92 -1.77 -4.95
CA VAL A 151 -12.54 -1.34 -3.60
C VAL A 151 -13.66 -0.48 -3.00
N GLN A 152 -14.17 -0.88 -1.83
CA GLN A 152 -15.23 -0.16 -1.11
C GLN A 152 -14.75 0.40 0.24
N GLY A 153 -13.57 0.01 0.69
CA GLY A 153 -12.99 0.44 1.95
C GLY A 153 -11.52 0.08 2.02
N THR A 154 -10.87 0.46 3.10
CA THR A 154 -9.43 0.21 3.31
C THR A 154 -9.17 -0.50 4.64
N PRO A 155 -8.11 -1.30 4.73
CA PRO A 155 -7.28 -1.78 3.63
C PRO A 155 -8.03 -2.81 2.78
N ASN A 156 -7.73 -2.89 1.48
CA ASN A 156 -8.29 -3.93 0.63
C ASN A 156 -7.16 -4.57 -0.18
N PHE A 157 -7.12 -5.90 -0.20
CA PHE A 157 -6.02 -6.66 -0.76
C PHE A 157 -6.46 -7.47 -1.98
N TYR A 158 -5.57 -7.53 -2.96
CA TYR A 158 -5.71 -8.37 -4.15
C TYR A 158 -4.51 -9.29 -4.21
N ILE A 159 -4.76 -10.60 -4.27
CA ILE A 159 -3.70 -11.62 -4.40
C ILE A 159 -3.90 -12.33 -5.73
N ASN A 160 -2.88 -12.34 -6.58
CA ASN A 160 -3.00 -12.86 -7.95
C ASN A 160 -4.16 -12.20 -8.72
N GLY A 161 -4.43 -10.91 -8.47
CA GLY A 161 -5.50 -10.16 -9.10
C GLY A 161 -6.89 -10.40 -8.52
N LYS A 162 -7.03 -11.25 -7.51
CA LYS A 162 -8.32 -11.54 -6.87
C LYS A 162 -8.47 -10.79 -5.57
N ARG A 163 -9.62 -10.11 -5.42
CA ARG A 163 -9.96 -9.41 -4.18
C ARG A 163 -10.11 -10.40 -3.03
N GLN A 164 -9.54 -10.06 -1.88
CA GLN A 164 -9.60 -10.87 -0.67
C GLN A 164 -10.53 -10.20 0.35
N ASP A 165 -11.48 -10.94 0.89
CA ASP A 165 -12.36 -10.45 1.96
C ASP A 165 -11.59 -10.29 3.27
N ARG A 166 -10.62 -11.17 3.50
CA ARG A 166 -9.78 -11.19 4.69
C ARG A 166 -8.33 -11.36 4.29
N PHE A 167 -7.46 -10.61 4.94
CA PHE A 167 -6.02 -10.72 4.76
C PHE A 167 -5.37 -11.06 6.10
N SER A 168 -4.49 -12.05 6.07
CA SER A 168 -3.70 -12.45 7.24
C SER A 168 -2.36 -13.03 6.79
N PRO A 169 -1.34 -13.04 7.67
CA PRO A 169 -0.10 -13.75 7.38
C PRO A 169 -0.32 -15.23 7.06
N ASP A 170 -1.23 -15.89 7.77
CA ASP A 170 -1.55 -17.31 7.56
C ASP A 170 -2.09 -17.57 6.15
N LEU A 171 -2.94 -16.66 5.62
CA LEU A 171 -3.43 -16.76 4.25
C LEU A 171 -2.27 -16.71 3.24
N VAL A 172 -1.33 -15.77 3.44
CA VAL A 172 -0.17 -15.61 2.56
C VAL A 172 0.73 -16.85 2.62
N GLU A 173 1.01 -17.36 3.82
CA GLU A 173 1.80 -18.59 4.00
C GLU A 173 1.15 -19.79 3.27
N LYS A 174 -0.16 -19.94 3.41
CA LYS A 174 -0.93 -20.97 2.73
C LYS A 174 -0.82 -20.86 1.21
N LEU A 175 -1.05 -19.66 0.68
CA LEU A 175 -1.01 -19.41 -0.77
C LEU A 175 0.40 -19.57 -1.35
N LEU A 176 1.44 -19.18 -0.60
CA LEU A 176 2.84 -19.42 -0.99
C LEU A 176 3.14 -20.92 -1.10
N LYS A 177 2.72 -21.68 -0.11
CA LYS A 177 2.90 -23.12 -0.09
C LYS A 177 2.21 -23.79 -1.29
N GLU A 178 0.94 -23.45 -1.53
CA GLU A 178 0.17 -23.96 -2.68
C GLU A 178 0.83 -23.58 -4.01
N ALA A 179 1.29 -22.34 -4.16
CA ALA A 179 1.94 -21.89 -5.38
C ALA A 179 3.26 -22.62 -5.66
N LYS A 180 4.05 -22.89 -4.62
CA LYS A 180 5.30 -23.66 -4.72
C LYS A 180 5.05 -25.12 -5.10
N GLU A 181 3.99 -25.73 -4.57
CA GLU A 181 3.59 -27.10 -4.90
C GLU A 181 3.18 -27.23 -6.37
N LYS A 182 2.52 -26.21 -6.93
CA LYS A 182 2.12 -26.18 -8.36
C LYS A 182 3.30 -26.06 -9.33
N LYS A 183 4.44 -25.50 -8.88
CA LYS A 183 5.66 -25.36 -9.70
C LYS A 183 6.50 -26.64 -9.77
N LYS A 184 6.19 -27.65 -8.98
CA LYS A 184 6.80 -28.97 -9.03
C LYS A 184 6.08 -29.85 -10.02
#